data_d08adb7c067229baeb9c181cbb01941d
#
_entry.id   d08adb7c067229baeb9c181cbb01941d
#
_cell.length_a   1.000
_cell.length_b   1.000
_cell.length_c   1.000
_cell.angle_alpha   90.00
_cell.angle_beta   90.00
_cell.angle_gamma   90.00
#
_symmetry.space_group_name_H-M   'P 1'
#
loop_
_entity.id
_entity.type
_entity.pdbx_description
1 polymer ?
#
loop_
_entity_poly.entity_id
_entity_poly.type
_entity_poly.pdbx_seq_one_letter_code
_entity_poly.pdbx_strand_id
1 'polypeptide(L)'
;MKDSLRLHYLIRAKLADAESLAEKILIEQSVETPLDVLSEAIKENVLGEIEQLEEINDPAGYCRVVFSFSAAIVSQNFNQLLNLCFGNVSLYPGVRLIDIELPQSLLSNFQGPQFGIDGVRRELGVYQRPLLATALKPKGESDVYFAQLAYAFASGGGDIIKDDQNLIADFAAFQSRTKSCQQALQRAADDSTSHCLYFPYIAAPYEELERHFAWLKKLGLKGVLLSPLIMGLDHARGLVRQYDLMYMAHPAFSGSYSIQASHGMSAELLYGYLYRLAGVDISVFPNVGGRFAFSEVETRAISQRLRQPLAGIAAALPCPAGGMAYDDLPAMGETYGADSVFLLGGSLLQYSPDRKLATMAFKDKILQQFEERLVSREDATALSSCEVGTSQRQQLQNYLPALDFEWQGRPVVAYKKDQELPFTNIKRTELIGKQGEACSFDLRYFEIEPGGYSSLERHQHSHVIIGARGQGEVLLAEQSYCLSADDVIYIQPNMMHQLRNEGDQIFGFYCIVDRERDQPQAV
;
A
#
# COMPACT_ATOMS: atom_id res chain seq x y z
N MET A 1 11.23 -22.00 -18.60
CA MET A 1 12.09 -20.84 -18.28
C MET A 1 12.76 -21.13 -16.96
N LYS A 2 14.09 -20.94 -16.84
CA LYS A 2 14.76 -21.03 -15.53
C LYS A 2 14.15 -20.00 -14.60
N ASP A 3 13.93 -20.37 -13.35
CA ASP A 3 13.46 -19.47 -12.29
C ASP A 3 14.60 -18.49 -11.95
N SER A 4 14.54 -17.27 -12.50
CA SER A 4 15.63 -16.29 -12.46
C SER A 4 15.17 -14.96 -11.88
N LEU A 5 16.07 -14.32 -11.18
CA LEU A 5 15.94 -12.92 -10.77
C LEU A 5 16.71 -12.02 -11.74
N ARG A 6 16.24 -10.77 -11.91
CA ARG A 6 16.90 -9.77 -12.75
C ARG A 6 17.33 -8.58 -11.93
N LEU A 7 18.52 -8.10 -12.23
CA LEU A 7 19.12 -6.92 -11.61
C LEU A 7 19.39 -5.87 -12.69
N HIS A 8 18.85 -4.67 -12.51
CA HIS A 8 18.97 -3.57 -13.45
C HIS A 8 19.93 -2.51 -12.91
N TYR A 9 20.98 -2.22 -13.67
CA TYR A 9 21.96 -1.20 -13.30
C TYR A 9 22.04 -0.10 -14.36
N LEU A 10 22.40 1.09 -13.89
CA LEU A 10 22.99 2.15 -14.73
C LEU A 10 24.49 2.17 -14.52
N ILE A 11 25.24 2.10 -15.61
CA ILE A 11 26.70 2.21 -15.62
C ILE A 11 27.07 3.51 -16.33
N ARG A 12 27.80 4.37 -15.64
CA ARG A 12 28.31 5.63 -16.21
C ARG A 12 29.57 5.36 -17.04
N ALA A 13 29.37 4.97 -18.30
CA ALA A 13 30.43 4.65 -19.24
C ALA A 13 29.92 4.72 -20.67
N LYS A 14 30.84 4.79 -21.65
CA LYS A 14 30.55 4.52 -23.06
C LYS A 14 30.29 3.01 -23.24
N LEU A 15 29.56 2.65 -24.30
CA LEU A 15 29.12 1.28 -24.53
C LEU A 15 30.26 0.24 -24.44
N ALA A 16 31.37 0.47 -25.13
CA ALA A 16 32.51 -0.49 -25.11
C ALA A 16 33.13 -0.68 -23.71
N ASP A 17 33.20 0.39 -22.90
CA ASP A 17 33.70 0.31 -21.52
C ASP A 17 32.66 -0.34 -20.60
N ALA A 18 31.37 -0.10 -20.86
CA ALA A 18 30.25 -0.70 -20.14
C ALA A 18 30.19 -2.22 -20.36
N GLU A 19 30.44 -2.72 -21.57
CA GLU A 19 30.55 -4.15 -21.89
C GLU A 19 31.60 -4.83 -21.02
N SER A 20 32.83 -4.29 -21.03
CA SER A 20 33.92 -4.85 -20.21
C SER A 20 33.63 -4.79 -18.69
N LEU A 21 32.97 -3.73 -18.23
CA LEU A 21 32.60 -3.61 -16.82
C LEU A 21 31.42 -4.55 -16.46
N ALA A 22 30.45 -4.72 -17.33
CA ALA A 22 29.34 -5.64 -17.14
C ALA A 22 29.84 -7.11 -17.00
N GLU A 23 30.76 -7.54 -17.85
CA GLU A 23 31.37 -8.87 -17.72
C GLU A 23 32.07 -9.06 -16.36
N LYS A 24 32.81 -8.04 -15.89
CA LYS A 24 33.45 -8.09 -14.57
C LYS A 24 32.42 -8.17 -13.45
N ILE A 25 31.37 -7.37 -13.49
CA ILE A 25 30.29 -7.39 -12.51
C ILE A 25 29.59 -8.75 -12.51
N LEU A 26 29.30 -9.31 -13.67
CA LEU A 26 28.67 -10.63 -13.80
C LEU A 26 29.48 -11.72 -13.06
N ILE A 27 30.78 -11.75 -13.32
CA ILE A 27 31.71 -12.71 -12.68
C ILE A 27 31.78 -12.47 -11.19
N GLU A 28 31.97 -11.21 -10.77
CA GLU A 28 32.11 -10.81 -9.37
C GLU A 28 30.87 -11.16 -8.53
N GLN A 29 29.68 -10.98 -9.08
CA GLN A 29 28.42 -11.22 -8.37
C GLN A 29 27.96 -12.68 -8.41
N SER A 30 28.63 -13.55 -9.14
CA SER A 30 28.25 -14.96 -9.27
C SER A 30 29.34 -15.94 -8.80
N VAL A 31 30.42 -16.06 -9.57
CA VAL A 31 31.44 -17.12 -9.39
C VAL A 31 32.76 -16.64 -8.82
N GLU A 32 33.05 -15.33 -8.87
CA GLU A 32 34.26 -14.68 -8.34
C GLU A 32 35.56 -15.33 -8.79
N THR A 33 35.54 -15.99 -9.96
CA THR A 33 36.63 -16.83 -10.44
C THR A 33 36.76 -16.75 -11.97
N PRO A 34 37.97 -16.78 -12.57
CA PRO A 34 38.10 -16.79 -14.02
C PRO A 34 37.32 -17.93 -14.69
N LEU A 35 36.69 -17.63 -15.83
CA LEU A 35 35.75 -18.54 -16.50
C LEU A 35 36.40 -19.83 -17.02
N ASP A 36 37.71 -19.83 -17.28
CA ASP A 36 38.47 -20.95 -17.80
C ASP A 36 38.71 -22.07 -16.76
N VAL A 37 38.57 -21.76 -15.46
CA VAL A 37 38.69 -22.77 -14.38
C VAL A 37 37.34 -23.35 -13.95
N LEU A 38 36.20 -22.87 -14.52
CA LEU A 38 34.88 -23.32 -14.16
C LEU A 38 34.47 -24.60 -14.89
N SER A 39 33.82 -25.51 -14.16
CA SER A 39 33.12 -26.63 -14.77
C SER A 39 31.86 -26.15 -15.51
N GLU A 40 31.41 -26.90 -16.53
CA GLU A 40 30.17 -26.57 -17.24
C GLU A 40 28.96 -26.50 -16.31
N ALA A 41 28.88 -27.37 -15.32
CA ALA A 41 27.80 -27.35 -14.35
C ALA A 41 27.74 -26.02 -13.52
N ILE A 42 28.89 -25.40 -13.22
CA ILE A 42 28.93 -24.09 -12.55
C ILE A 42 28.51 -22.99 -13.52
N LYS A 43 29.00 -23.02 -14.75
CA LYS A 43 28.62 -22.05 -15.79
C LYS A 43 27.12 -22.06 -16.03
N GLU A 44 26.49 -23.23 -16.06
CA GLU A 44 25.05 -23.39 -16.32
C GLU A 44 24.16 -23.00 -15.14
N ASN A 45 24.62 -23.18 -13.88
CA ASN A 45 23.73 -23.06 -12.73
C ASN A 45 24.04 -21.88 -11.81
N VAL A 46 25.26 -21.33 -11.85
CA VAL A 46 25.72 -20.28 -10.95
C VAL A 46 26.09 -18.99 -11.70
N LEU A 47 26.82 -19.11 -12.82
CA LEU A 47 27.15 -17.94 -13.63
C LEU A 47 25.88 -17.30 -14.16
N GLY A 48 25.74 -15.98 -13.95
CA GLY A 48 24.63 -15.21 -14.51
C GLY A 48 24.78 -14.96 -16.01
N GLU A 49 23.82 -14.25 -16.56
CA GLU A 49 23.78 -13.83 -17.97
C GLU A 49 23.57 -12.32 -18.07
N ILE A 50 24.19 -11.67 -19.05
CA ILE A 50 23.85 -10.30 -19.46
C ILE A 50 22.70 -10.41 -20.46
N GLU A 51 21.47 -10.15 -20.02
CA GLU A 51 20.28 -10.22 -20.90
C GLU A 51 20.17 -8.99 -21.80
N GLN A 52 20.61 -7.82 -21.30
CA GLN A 52 20.51 -6.56 -22.04
C GLN A 52 21.68 -5.64 -21.68
N LEU A 53 22.22 -4.97 -22.68
CA LEU A 53 23.16 -3.87 -22.53
C LEU A 53 22.89 -2.86 -23.63
N GLU A 54 22.54 -1.64 -23.25
CA GLU A 54 22.21 -0.57 -24.19
C GLU A 54 22.67 0.80 -23.68
N GLU A 55 23.10 1.67 -24.59
CA GLU A 55 23.34 3.07 -24.27
C GLU A 55 22.00 3.80 -24.17
N ILE A 56 21.84 4.63 -23.12
CA ILE A 56 20.63 5.41 -22.92
C ILE A 56 20.87 6.90 -23.18
N ASN A 57 19.83 7.59 -23.66
CA ASN A 57 19.91 9.03 -23.96
C ASN A 57 19.65 9.90 -22.75
N ASP A 58 18.93 9.40 -21.73
CA ASP A 58 18.61 10.12 -20.52
C ASP A 58 18.76 9.21 -19.29
N PRO A 59 19.76 9.46 -18.43
CA PRO A 59 20.82 10.48 -18.59
C PRO A 59 21.86 10.08 -19.64
N ALA A 60 22.31 11.06 -20.44
CA ALA A 60 23.35 10.83 -21.44
C ALA A 60 24.69 10.40 -20.82
N GLY A 61 25.41 9.50 -21.51
CA GLY A 61 26.68 8.93 -21.03
C GLY A 61 26.53 7.81 -20.02
N TYR A 62 25.35 7.18 -19.98
CA TYR A 62 25.07 5.97 -19.21
C TYR A 62 24.65 4.82 -20.11
N CYS A 63 24.98 3.61 -19.69
CA CYS A 63 24.42 2.37 -20.24
C CYS A 63 23.52 1.72 -19.21
N ARG A 64 22.40 1.18 -19.68
CA ARG A 64 21.54 0.27 -18.91
C ARG A 64 21.99 -1.15 -19.11
N VAL A 65 22.16 -1.89 -18.03
CA VAL A 65 22.54 -3.30 -18.03
C VAL A 65 21.51 -4.09 -17.24
N VAL A 66 21.06 -5.23 -17.79
CA VAL A 66 20.19 -6.18 -17.10
C VAL A 66 20.93 -7.51 -16.97
N PHE A 67 21.17 -7.92 -15.74
CA PHE A 67 21.72 -9.22 -15.41
C PHE A 67 20.61 -10.16 -14.99
N SER A 68 20.72 -11.42 -15.38
CA SER A 68 19.86 -12.52 -14.94
C SER A 68 20.69 -13.55 -14.17
N PHE A 69 20.18 -13.98 -13.01
CA PHE A 69 20.80 -14.99 -12.16
C PHE A 69 19.77 -16.04 -11.76
N SER A 70 20.24 -17.28 -11.56
CA SER A 70 19.37 -18.33 -11.01
C SER A 70 18.88 -17.95 -9.62
N ALA A 71 17.58 -18.08 -9.34
CA ALA A 71 17.01 -17.85 -8.03
C ALA A 71 17.66 -18.72 -6.93
N ALA A 72 18.18 -19.88 -7.30
CA ALA A 72 18.82 -20.81 -6.37
C ALA A 72 20.05 -20.24 -5.67
N ILE A 73 20.79 -19.27 -6.26
CA ILE A 73 22.01 -18.70 -5.65
C ILE A 73 21.71 -17.79 -4.47
N VAL A 74 20.48 -17.26 -4.38
CA VAL A 74 20.02 -16.44 -3.25
C VAL A 74 19.41 -17.31 -2.16
N SER A 75 18.88 -18.47 -2.52
CA SER A 75 18.09 -19.30 -1.61
C SER A 75 16.94 -18.50 -0.99
N GLN A 76 16.73 -18.62 0.32
CA GLN A 76 15.68 -17.89 1.06
C GLN A 76 16.28 -16.81 1.99
N ASN A 77 17.50 -16.35 1.68
CA ASN A 77 18.26 -15.49 2.56
C ASN A 77 18.25 -14.04 2.07
N PHE A 78 17.63 -13.15 2.85
CA PHE A 78 17.53 -11.73 2.52
C PHE A 78 18.91 -11.05 2.45
N ASN A 79 19.84 -11.41 3.36
CA ASN A 79 21.19 -10.85 3.35
C ASN A 79 21.96 -11.31 2.10
N GLN A 80 21.74 -12.55 1.66
CA GLN A 80 22.35 -13.05 0.41
C GLN A 80 21.77 -12.34 -0.82
N LEU A 81 20.47 -12.02 -0.82
CA LEU A 81 19.88 -11.19 -1.86
C LEU A 81 20.55 -9.82 -1.93
N LEU A 82 20.72 -9.15 -0.78
CA LEU A 82 21.39 -7.84 -0.72
C LEU A 82 22.85 -7.93 -1.20
N ASN A 83 23.56 -8.98 -0.81
CA ASN A 83 24.94 -9.21 -1.25
C ASN A 83 25.03 -9.42 -2.76
N LEU A 84 24.13 -10.22 -3.35
CA LEU A 84 24.06 -10.41 -4.79
C LEU A 84 23.71 -9.09 -5.52
N CYS A 85 22.74 -8.34 -5.00
CA CYS A 85 22.28 -7.12 -5.64
C CYS A 85 23.27 -5.97 -5.55
N PHE A 86 23.94 -5.79 -4.43
CA PHE A 86 24.80 -4.63 -4.19
C PHE A 86 25.93 -4.91 -3.18
N GLY A 87 26.51 -6.13 -3.18
CA GLY A 87 27.70 -6.50 -2.41
C GLY A 87 28.96 -5.85 -2.98
N ASN A 88 29.86 -6.65 -3.56
CA ASN A 88 31.12 -6.14 -4.14
C ASN A 88 30.89 -5.16 -5.29
N VAL A 89 29.79 -5.26 -6.03
CA VAL A 89 29.42 -4.28 -7.08
C VAL A 89 29.32 -2.85 -6.54
N SER A 90 29.00 -2.68 -5.26
CA SER A 90 28.97 -1.38 -4.59
C SER A 90 30.32 -0.66 -4.55
N LEU A 91 31.42 -1.38 -4.80
CA LEU A 91 32.78 -0.82 -4.85
C LEU A 91 33.17 -0.29 -6.22
N TYR A 92 32.39 -0.59 -7.27
CA TYR A 92 32.64 -0.04 -8.61
C TYR A 92 32.08 1.37 -8.72
N PRO A 93 32.92 2.39 -8.98
CA PRO A 93 32.45 3.77 -9.17
C PRO A 93 31.59 3.86 -10.44
N GLY A 94 30.56 4.69 -10.39
CA GLY A 94 29.69 4.92 -11.56
C GLY A 94 28.67 3.81 -11.83
N VAL A 95 28.46 2.90 -10.88
CA VAL A 95 27.46 1.82 -10.97
C VAL A 95 26.31 2.11 -9.99
N ARG A 96 25.09 2.12 -10.48
CA ARG A 96 23.87 2.36 -9.70
C ARG A 96 22.85 1.26 -9.96
N LEU A 97 22.43 0.58 -8.90
CA LEU A 97 21.32 -0.38 -8.96
C LEU A 97 19.98 0.38 -9.02
N ILE A 98 19.20 0.16 -10.08
CA ILE A 98 17.95 0.91 -10.30
C ILE A 98 16.70 0.07 -10.10
N ASP A 99 16.74 -1.24 -10.35
CA ASP A 99 15.60 -2.13 -10.10
C ASP A 99 16.02 -3.57 -9.84
N ILE A 100 15.12 -4.32 -9.22
CA ILE A 100 15.22 -5.76 -8.95
C ILE A 100 13.89 -6.41 -9.31
N GLU A 101 13.94 -7.44 -10.16
CA GLU A 101 12.81 -8.31 -10.46
C GLU A 101 13.02 -9.66 -9.79
N LEU A 102 12.19 -9.99 -8.82
CA LEU A 102 12.22 -11.30 -8.15
C LEU A 102 11.16 -12.22 -8.74
N PRO A 103 11.51 -13.50 -9.03
CA PRO A 103 10.51 -14.49 -9.40
C PRO A 103 9.62 -14.85 -8.21
N GLN A 104 8.43 -15.40 -8.48
CA GLN A 104 7.45 -15.75 -7.46
C GLN A 104 8.01 -16.70 -6.40
N SER A 105 8.89 -17.61 -6.77
CA SER A 105 9.57 -18.53 -5.85
C SER A 105 10.39 -17.82 -4.77
N LEU A 106 11.07 -16.73 -5.12
CA LEU A 106 11.78 -15.89 -4.15
C LEU A 106 10.84 -14.95 -3.40
N LEU A 107 9.88 -14.33 -4.07
CA LEU A 107 8.92 -13.43 -3.43
C LEU A 107 8.14 -14.12 -2.31
N SER A 108 7.78 -15.39 -2.48
CA SER A 108 7.07 -16.17 -1.47
C SER A 108 7.84 -16.35 -0.15
N ASN A 109 9.16 -16.14 -0.16
CA ASN A 109 10.01 -16.20 1.03
C ASN A 109 10.03 -14.89 1.82
N PHE A 110 9.59 -13.79 1.19
CA PHE A 110 9.48 -12.48 1.82
C PHE A 110 8.04 -12.26 2.24
N GLN A 111 7.80 -12.15 3.53
CA GLN A 111 6.45 -11.95 4.05
C GLN A 111 5.99 -10.48 3.95
N GLY A 112 6.90 -9.54 3.65
CA GLY A 112 6.62 -8.11 3.55
C GLY A 112 6.09 -7.48 4.85
N PRO A 113 5.36 -6.36 4.76
CA PRO A 113 4.72 -5.69 5.88
C PRO A 113 3.76 -6.64 6.63
N GLN A 114 3.84 -6.65 7.95
CA GLN A 114 2.99 -7.49 8.78
C GLN A 114 1.58 -6.90 8.92
N PHE A 115 1.48 -5.60 9.00
CA PHE A 115 0.22 -4.87 9.10
C PHE A 115 -0.14 -4.19 7.78
N GLY A 116 0.82 -3.61 7.09
CA GLY A 116 0.61 -2.88 5.85
C GLY A 116 -0.33 -1.70 6.01
N ILE A 117 -0.84 -1.18 4.90
CA ILE A 117 -1.80 -0.06 4.90
C ILE A 117 -3.06 -0.43 5.69
N ASP A 118 -3.64 -1.58 5.40
CA ASP A 118 -4.93 -1.99 5.98
C ASP A 118 -4.84 -2.24 7.49
N GLY A 119 -3.74 -2.84 7.96
CA GLY A 119 -3.52 -3.09 9.39
C GLY A 119 -3.33 -1.80 10.19
N VAL A 120 -2.53 -0.86 9.68
CA VAL A 120 -2.34 0.46 10.32
C VAL A 120 -3.67 1.24 10.35
N ARG A 121 -4.40 1.26 9.25
CA ARG A 121 -5.71 1.94 9.16
C ARG A 121 -6.75 1.32 10.08
N ARG A 122 -6.80 0.00 10.16
CA ARG A 122 -7.72 -0.73 11.06
C ARG A 122 -7.48 -0.38 12.52
N GLU A 123 -6.22 -0.31 12.93
CA GLU A 123 -5.86 0.05 14.31
C GLU A 123 -6.26 1.50 14.66
N LEU A 124 -6.20 2.41 13.67
CA LEU A 124 -6.56 3.82 13.84
C LEU A 124 -8.05 4.12 13.58
N GLY A 125 -8.77 3.26 12.85
CA GLY A 125 -10.12 3.55 12.38
C GLY A 125 -10.21 4.66 11.32
N VAL A 126 -9.12 4.91 10.56
CA VAL A 126 -9.03 6.04 9.59
C VAL A 126 -8.74 5.52 8.18
N TYR A 127 -9.68 5.70 7.24
CA TYR A 127 -9.61 5.05 5.92
C TYR A 127 -9.52 6.00 4.72
N GLN A 128 -10.11 7.19 4.79
CA GLN A 128 -10.39 8.02 3.60
C GLN A 128 -9.47 9.24 3.42
N ARG A 129 -8.50 9.42 4.28
CA ARG A 129 -7.57 10.55 4.26
C ARG A 129 -6.15 10.14 4.61
N PRO A 130 -5.14 10.97 4.29
CA PRO A 130 -3.80 10.80 4.85
C PRO A 130 -3.82 10.78 6.38
N LEU A 131 -2.92 9.99 6.96
CA LEU A 131 -2.71 9.95 8.40
C LEU A 131 -1.85 11.15 8.81
N LEU A 132 -2.29 11.89 9.82
CA LEU A 132 -1.55 13.03 10.36
C LEU A 132 -0.56 12.54 11.41
N ALA A 133 0.73 12.75 11.17
CA ALA A 133 1.80 12.34 12.07
C ALA A 133 2.67 13.50 12.56
N THR A 134 3.23 13.38 13.77
CA THR A 134 4.25 14.30 14.30
C THR A 134 5.39 13.57 15.00
N ALA A 135 6.46 14.30 15.32
CA ALA A 135 7.61 13.79 16.06
C ALA A 135 7.77 14.51 17.38
N LEU A 136 8.15 13.78 18.44
CA LEU A 136 8.51 14.34 19.75
C LEU A 136 9.80 15.15 19.63
N LYS A 137 9.70 16.47 19.76
CA LYS A 137 10.78 17.47 19.63
C LYS A 137 10.58 18.64 20.58
N PRO A 138 11.67 19.38 20.92
CA PRO A 138 13.08 19.15 20.58
C PRO A 138 13.77 18.12 21.49
N LYS A 139 14.94 17.61 21.08
CA LYS A 139 15.81 16.83 21.96
C LYS A 139 16.27 17.68 23.15
N GLY A 140 16.32 17.08 24.33
CA GLY A 140 16.71 17.74 25.58
C GLY A 140 15.54 18.13 26.47
N GLU A 141 14.32 18.02 25.99
CA GLU A 141 13.12 18.22 26.80
C GLU A 141 12.85 17.03 27.74
N SER A 142 12.05 17.31 28.77
CA SER A 142 11.68 16.34 29.81
C SER A 142 10.61 15.35 29.31
N ASP A 143 10.51 14.19 29.96
CA ASP A 143 9.43 13.22 29.72
C ASP A 143 8.05 13.83 29.95
N VAL A 144 7.93 14.79 30.91
CA VAL A 144 6.68 15.53 31.16
C VAL A 144 6.29 16.37 29.94
N TYR A 145 7.25 17.07 29.33
CA TYR A 145 7.00 17.86 28.13
C TYR A 145 6.56 16.96 26.97
N PHE A 146 7.24 15.82 26.73
CA PHE A 146 6.86 14.90 25.68
C PHE A 146 5.48 14.27 25.91
N ALA A 147 5.14 13.94 27.15
CA ALA A 147 3.82 13.46 27.50
C ALA A 147 2.72 14.52 27.27
N GLN A 148 3.00 15.79 27.59
CA GLN A 148 2.08 16.89 27.31
C GLN A 148 1.89 17.12 25.80
N LEU A 149 2.98 17.07 25.03
CA LEU A 149 2.93 17.17 23.56
C LEU A 149 2.13 16.01 22.96
N ALA A 150 2.35 14.78 23.44
CA ALA A 150 1.63 13.60 22.98
C ALA A 150 0.12 13.71 23.28
N TYR A 151 -0.23 14.11 24.50
CA TYR A 151 -1.62 14.34 24.88
C TYR A 151 -2.29 15.41 24.02
N ALA A 152 -1.64 16.57 23.83
CA ALA A 152 -2.19 17.67 23.06
C ALA A 152 -2.40 17.31 21.59
N PHE A 153 -1.43 16.61 20.99
CA PHE A 153 -1.52 16.14 19.60
C PHE A 153 -2.64 15.11 19.42
N ALA A 154 -2.71 14.09 20.27
CA ALA A 154 -3.77 13.09 20.22
C ALA A 154 -5.15 13.69 20.44
N SER A 155 -5.30 14.57 21.48
CA SER A 155 -6.56 15.29 21.75
C SER A 155 -6.98 16.27 20.66
N GLY A 156 -6.03 16.71 19.80
CA GLY A 156 -6.30 17.48 18.58
C GLY A 156 -6.69 16.61 17.37
N GLY A 157 -6.71 15.28 17.54
CA GLY A 157 -7.07 14.31 16.51
C GLY A 157 -5.92 13.91 15.59
N GLY A 158 -4.67 14.03 16.05
CA GLY A 158 -3.51 13.45 15.37
C GLY A 158 -3.51 11.93 15.45
N ASP A 159 -3.00 11.27 14.40
CA ASP A 159 -3.11 9.83 14.25
C ASP A 159 -1.85 9.08 14.71
N ILE A 160 -0.66 9.64 14.47
CA ILE A 160 0.61 8.97 14.73
C ILE A 160 1.60 9.92 15.39
N ILE A 161 2.19 9.48 16.51
CA ILE A 161 3.36 10.12 17.11
C ILE A 161 4.55 9.19 16.99
N LYS A 162 5.69 9.74 16.65
CA LYS A 162 6.95 9.02 16.72
C LYS A 162 7.99 9.76 17.55
N ASP A 163 8.93 9.03 18.11
CA ASP A 163 10.14 9.68 18.65
C ASP A 163 10.92 10.38 17.54
N ASP A 164 11.64 11.45 17.87
CA ASP A 164 12.74 11.89 17.01
C ASP A 164 13.89 10.87 17.08
N GLN A 165 14.53 10.60 15.96
CA GLN A 165 15.63 9.64 15.89
C GLN A 165 16.87 10.04 16.73
N ASN A 166 16.88 11.26 17.25
CA ASN A 166 17.91 11.74 18.17
C ASN A 166 17.56 11.58 19.66
N LEU A 167 16.35 11.08 19.97
CA LEU A 167 15.94 10.79 21.34
C LEU A 167 16.51 9.45 21.83
N ILE A 168 17.81 9.28 21.65
CA ILE A 168 18.55 8.12 22.16
C ILE A 168 18.78 8.31 23.65
N ALA A 169 18.50 7.28 24.44
CA ALA A 169 18.63 7.28 25.89
C ALA A 169 19.07 5.90 26.38
N ASP A 170 19.58 5.83 27.60
CA ASP A 170 19.71 4.56 28.28
C ASP A 170 18.33 3.91 28.51
N PHE A 171 18.33 2.64 28.91
CA PHE A 171 17.11 1.88 29.03
C PHE A 171 16.14 2.47 30.07
N ALA A 172 16.62 3.02 31.18
CA ALA A 172 15.78 3.60 32.21
C ALA A 172 15.07 4.87 31.73
N ALA A 173 15.81 5.76 31.06
CA ALA A 173 15.24 6.95 30.44
C ALA A 173 14.29 6.61 29.28
N PHE A 174 14.61 5.59 28.46
CA PHE A 174 13.71 5.05 27.43
C PHE A 174 12.41 4.55 28.05
N GLN A 175 12.50 3.77 29.16
CA GLN A 175 11.32 3.27 29.86
C GLN A 175 10.44 4.43 30.43
N SER A 176 11.08 5.42 31.04
CA SER A 176 10.38 6.58 31.62
C SER A 176 9.61 7.34 30.54
N ARG A 177 10.28 7.72 29.44
CA ARG A 177 9.66 8.44 28.31
C ARG A 177 8.51 7.68 27.68
N THR A 178 8.76 6.43 27.28
CA THR A 178 7.75 5.62 26.58
C THR A 178 6.53 5.38 27.45
N LYS A 179 6.70 5.13 28.76
CA LYS A 179 5.60 4.98 29.72
C LYS A 179 4.81 6.27 29.86
N SER A 180 5.49 7.42 30.02
CA SER A 180 4.84 8.73 30.19
C SER A 180 4.03 9.12 28.94
N CYS A 181 4.58 8.92 27.74
CA CYS A 181 3.87 9.18 26.49
C CYS A 181 2.67 8.24 26.31
N GLN A 182 2.82 6.94 26.56
CA GLN A 182 1.72 5.98 26.44
C GLN A 182 0.57 6.31 27.42
N GLN A 183 0.88 6.68 28.64
CA GLN A 183 -0.14 7.12 29.62
C GLN A 183 -0.85 8.40 29.17
N ALA A 184 -0.13 9.32 28.54
CA ALA A 184 -0.70 10.54 27.98
C ALA A 184 -1.66 10.26 26.82
N LEU A 185 -1.29 9.33 25.93
CA LEU A 185 -2.15 8.89 24.81
C LEU A 185 -3.40 8.17 25.32
N GLN A 186 -3.26 7.31 26.35
CA GLN A 186 -4.42 6.64 26.94
C GLN A 186 -5.39 7.67 27.54
N ARG A 187 -4.91 8.66 28.27
CA ARG A 187 -5.77 9.75 28.78
C ARG A 187 -6.44 10.53 27.65
N ALA A 188 -5.73 10.82 26.56
CA ALA A 188 -6.32 11.50 25.41
C ALA A 188 -7.43 10.66 24.76
N ALA A 189 -7.28 9.33 24.72
CA ALA A 189 -8.31 8.41 24.24
C ALA A 189 -9.51 8.34 25.17
N ASP A 190 -9.29 8.36 26.50
CA ASP A 190 -10.36 8.39 27.51
C ASP A 190 -11.15 9.71 27.47
N ASP A 191 -10.47 10.83 27.23
CA ASP A 191 -11.06 12.18 27.15
C ASP A 191 -11.71 12.49 25.78
N SER A 192 -11.33 11.76 24.74
CA SER A 192 -11.82 11.92 23.36
C SER A 192 -11.86 10.55 22.70
N THR A 193 -12.69 10.34 21.70
CA THR A 193 -12.75 9.08 20.94
C THR A 193 -11.56 8.89 19.96
N SER A 194 -10.48 9.67 20.12
CA SER A 194 -9.33 9.66 19.23
C SER A 194 -8.35 8.55 19.58
N HIS A 195 -7.96 7.75 18.58
CA HIS A 195 -6.89 6.79 18.69
C HIS A 195 -5.62 7.37 18.05
N CYS A 196 -4.50 7.33 18.76
CA CYS A 196 -3.19 7.78 18.28
C CYS A 196 -2.13 6.73 18.56
N LEU A 197 -1.44 6.28 17.53
CA LEU A 197 -0.35 5.30 17.64
C LEU A 197 0.96 5.98 18.01
N TYR A 198 1.74 5.33 18.87
CA TYR A 198 3.07 5.80 19.26
C TYR A 198 4.16 4.85 18.75
N PHE A 199 5.17 5.42 18.08
CA PHE A 199 6.32 4.73 17.53
C PHE A 199 7.61 5.18 18.22
N PRO A 200 7.98 4.61 19.38
CA PRO A 200 9.25 4.87 20.03
C PRO A 200 10.43 4.48 19.16
N TYR A 201 11.51 5.27 19.21
CA TYR A 201 12.75 4.97 18.50
C TYR A 201 13.66 4.08 19.33
N ILE A 202 14.07 2.96 18.77
CA ILE A 202 15.08 2.07 19.37
C ILE A 202 16.37 2.19 18.58
N ALA A 203 17.43 2.63 19.27
CA ALA A 203 18.83 2.61 18.84
C ALA A 203 19.69 2.25 20.05
N ALA A 204 19.71 0.98 20.37
CA ALA A 204 20.38 0.43 21.53
C ALA A 204 21.52 -0.52 21.09
N PRO A 205 22.53 -0.80 21.96
CA PRO A 205 23.48 -1.87 21.73
C PRO A 205 22.75 -3.21 21.48
N TYR A 206 23.38 -4.10 20.71
CA TYR A 206 22.79 -5.37 20.30
C TYR A 206 22.27 -6.18 21.51
N GLU A 207 23.02 -6.25 22.58
CA GLU A 207 22.71 -7.01 23.80
C GLU A 207 21.49 -6.44 24.55
N GLU A 208 21.11 -5.20 24.24
CA GLU A 208 20.01 -4.51 24.90
C GLU A 208 18.73 -4.48 24.06
N LEU A 209 18.80 -4.84 22.77
CA LEU A 209 17.68 -4.72 21.85
C LEU A 209 16.44 -5.49 22.34
N GLU A 210 16.61 -6.77 22.69
CA GLU A 210 15.49 -7.61 23.13
C GLU A 210 14.75 -7.02 24.33
N ARG A 211 15.48 -6.44 25.31
CA ARG A 211 14.83 -5.84 26.48
C ARG A 211 14.02 -4.60 26.11
N HIS A 212 14.45 -3.82 25.10
CA HIS A 212 13.68 -2.67 24.61
C HIS A 212 12.38 -3.12 23.92
N PHE A 213 12.46 -4.11 23.04
CA PHE A 213 11.30 -4.67 22.37
C PHE A 213 10.30 -5.33 23.34
N ALA A 214 10.82 -6.13 24.28
CA ALA A 214 9.99 -6.75 25.33
C ALA A 214 9.28 -5.69 26.20
N TRP A 215 9.93 -4.55 26.45
CA TRP A 215 9.32 -3.43 27.16
C TRP A 215 8.17 -2.80 26.37
N LEU A 216 8.32 -2.57 25.06
CA LEU A 216 7.24 -2.03 24.23
C LEU A 216 6.02 -2.96 24.27
N LYS A 217 6.23 -4.26 24.13
CA LYS A 217 5.17 -5.27 24.22
C LYS A 217 4.49 -5.26 25.59
N LYS A 218 5.27 -5.16 26.67
CA LYS A 218 4.75 -5.06 28.05
C LYS A 218 3.88 -3.81 28.26
N LEU A 219 4.21 -2.69 27.60
CA LEU A 219 3.40 -1.46 27.64
C LEU A 219 2.17 -1.52 26.72
N GLY A 220 2.00 -2.56 25.93
CA GLY A 220 0.92 -2.66 24.94
C GLY A 220 1.09 -1.73 23.75
N LEU A 221 2.31 -1.23 23.50
CA LEU A 221 2.61 -0.43 22.31
C LEU A 221 2.53 -1.30 21.05
N LYS A 222 1.98 -0.73 19.99
CA LYS A 222 1.74 -1.43 18.72
C LYS A 222 2.78 -1.11 17.65
N GLY A 223 3.58 -0.06 17.83
CA GLY A 223 4.53 0.40 16.83
C GLY A 223 5.93 0.61 17.37
N VAL A 224 6.92 0.57 16.47
CA VAL A 224 8.31 0.90 16.72
C VAL A 224 8.91 1.65 15.54
N LEU A 225 9.73 2.65 15.82
CA LEU A 225 10.56 3.35 14.84
C LEU A 225 11.98 2.80 14.89
N LEU A 226 12.51 2.38 13.74
CA LEU A 226 13.88 1.89 13.59
C LEU A 226 14.59 2.58 12.43
N SER A 227 15.92 2.59 12.47
CA SER A 227 16.77 2.95 11.33
C SER A 227 17.37 1.68 10.72
N PRO A 228 16.72 1.10 9.69
CA PRO A 228 17.08 -0.24 9.20
C PRO A 228 18.50 -0.33 8.63
N LEU A 229 19.03 0.74 8.07
CA LEU A 229 20.41 0.74 7.56
C LEU A 229 21.48 0.90 8.65
N ILE A 230 21.09 1.29 9.86
CA ILE A 230 21.98 1.26 11.04
C ILE A 230 21.91 -0.10 11.72
N MET A 231 20.70 -0.67 11.84
CA MET A 231 20.46 -1.92 12.56
C MET A 231 20.73 -3.18 11.72
N GLY A 232 20.60 -3.07 10.39
CA GLY A 232 20.53 -4.18 9.44
C GLY A 232 19.08 -4.51 9.09
N LEU A 233 18.78 -4.54 7.79
CA LEU A 233 17.41 -4.72 7.27
C LEU A 233 16.77 -6.03 7.76
N ASP A 234 17.49 -7.13 7.66
CA ASP A 234 16.98 -8.44 8.06
C ASP A 234 16.85 -8.60 9.58
N HIS A 235 17.79 -8.03 10.33
CA HIS A 235 17.74 -8.06 11.79
C HIS A 235 16.57 -7.25 12.34
N ALA A 236 16.36 -6.04 11.82
CA ALA A 236 15.20 -5.20 12.15
C ALA A 236 13.88 -5.92 11.86
N ARG A 237 13.78 -6.55 10.67
CA ARG A 237 12.63 -7.37 10.26
C ARG A 237 12.34 -8.49 11.25
N GLY A 238 13.37 -9.23 11.66
CA GLY A 238 13.25 -10.34 12.61
C GLY A 238 12.70 -9.90 13.95
N LEU A 239 13.25 -8.83 14.53
CA LEU A 239 12.81 -8.28 15.81
C LEU A 239 11.38 -7.77 15.78
N VAL A 240 11.02 -6.99 14.76
CA VAL A 240 9.66 -6.44 14.64
C VAL A 240 8.62 -7.56 14.58
N ARG A 241 8.89 -8.63 13.83
CA ARG A 241 8.01 -9.81 13.74
C ARG A 241 7.91 -10.59 15.03
N GLN A 242 9.05 -10.83 15.69
CA GLN A 242 9.11 -11.55 16.97
C GLN A 242 8.23 -10.89 18.03
N TYR A 243 8.16 -9.56 18.03
CA TYR A 243 7.41 -8.80 19.03
C TYR A 243 6.04 -8.31 18.55
N ASP A 244 5.64 -8.65 17.33
CA ASP A 244 4.33 -8.29 16.74
C ASP A 244 4.08 -6.77 16.77
N LEU A 245 4.99 -6.00 16.18
CA LEU A 245 4.95 -4.55 16.15
C LEU A 245 4.82 -4.01 14.72
N MET A 246 4.10 -2.92 14.54
CA MET A 246 4.12 -2.12 13.32
C MET A 246 5.48 -1.50 13.13
N TYR A 247 6.03 -1.59 11.94
CA TYR A 247 7.36 -1.15 11.61
C TYR A 247 7.36 0.17 10.85
N MET A 248 7.78 1.26 11.51
CA MET A 248 8.11 2.52 10.86
C MET A 248 9.62 2.59 10.63
N ALA A 249 10.05 2.76 9.36
CA ALA A 249 11.46 2.85 9.00
C ALA A 249 11.91 4.31 8.84
N HIS A 250 12.99 4.70 9.52
CA HIS A 250 13.62 6.02 9.40
C HIS A 250 14.78 5.96 8.39
N PRO A 251 14.96 6.98 7.52
CA PRO A 251 15.99 6.99 6.47
C PRO A 251 17.41 7.32 6.96
N ALA A 252 17.68 7.30 8.26
CA ALA A 252 19.02 7.56 8.77
C ALA A 252 20.05 6.58 8.18
N PHE A 253 21.23 7.08 7.82
CA PHE A 253 22.34 6.34 7.20
C PHE A 253 22.11 5.93 5.73
N SER A 254 21.00 6.33 5.11
CA SER A 254 20.68 5.94 3.73
C SER A 254 21.32 6.84 2.66
N GLY A 255 21.83 8.00 3.04
CA GLY A 255 22.35 8.98 2.08
C GLY A 255 23.50 8.44 1.22
N SER A 256 24.39 7.63 1.78
CA SER A 256 25.48 6.98 1.04
C SER A 256 25.01 6.04 -0.06
N TYR A 257 23.80 5.52 0.06
CA TYR A 257 23.22 4.60 -0.92
C TYR A 257 22.36 5.29 -1.97
N SER A 258 21.65 6.36 -1.64
CA SER A 258 20.52 6.84 -2.47
C SER A 258 20.67 8.26 -3.04
N ILE A 259 21.59 9.09 -2.53
CA ILE A 259 21.65 10.52 -2.94
C ILE A 259 22.41 10.72 -4.26
N GLN A 260 23.44 9.91 -4.53
CA GLN A 260 24.25 10.11 -5.74
C GLN A 260 23.56 9.56 -6.99
N ALA A 261 23.40 10.39 -8.01
CA ALA A 261 22.77 9.98 -9.27
C ALA A 261 23.58 8.91 -10.03
N SER A 262 24.91 8.88 -9.87
CA SER A 262 25.80 7.98 -10.62
C SER A 262 26.24 6.73 -9.85
N HIS A 263 25.86 6.58 -8.58
CA HIS A 263 26.33 5.46 -7.76
C HIS A 263 25.31 5.13 -6.67
N GLY A 264 25.30 3.90 -6.20
CA GLY A 264 24.41 3.48 -5.12
C GLY A 264 23.15 2.77 -5.62
N MET A 265 22.00 3.12 -5.07
CA MET A 265 20.68 2.58 -5.42
C MET A 265 19.71 3.70 -5.75
N SER A 266 18.71 3.42 -6.55
CA SER A 266 17.61 4.36 -6.74
C SER A 266 16.78 4.49 -5.45
N ALA A 267 16.18 5.67 -5.25
CA ALA A 267 15.43 5.95 -4.03
C ALA A 267 14.17 5.07 -3.93
N GLU A 268 13.48 4.86 -5.05
CA GLU A 268 12.30 3.99 -5.12
C GLU A 268 12.63 2.51 -4.87
N LEU A 269 13.83 2.07 -5.24
CA LEU A 269 14.29 0.73 -4.92
C LEU A 269 14.55 0.58 -3.41
N LEU A 270 15.29 1.53 -2.81
CA LEU A 270 15.67 1.44 -1.40
C LEU A 270 14.46 1.63 -0.47
N TYR A 271 13.79 2.80 -0.56
CA TYR A 271 12.69 3.16 0.38
C TYR A 271 11.36 2.52 0.00
N GLY A 272 11.17 2.21 -1.28
CA GLY A 272 9.96 1.59 -1.80
C GLY A 272 10.01 0.06 -1.75
N TYR A 273 10.95 -0.54 -2.46
CA TYR A 273 10.97 -2.00 -2.67
C TYR A 273 11.68 -2.76 -1.56
N LEU A 274 12.95 -2.44 -1.26
CA LEU A 274 13.73 -3.16 -0.26
C LEU A 274 13.15 -3.00 1.15
N TYR A 275 12.70 -1.80 1.52
CA TYR A 275 12.03 -1.58 2.81
C TYR A 275 10.73 -2.38 2.89
N ARG A 276 9.95 -2.43 1.81
CA ARG A 276 8.73 -3.24 1.77
C ARG A 276 9.01 -4.73 1.89
N LEU A 277 10.03 -5.27 1.22
CA LEU A 277 10.48 -6.66 1.41
C LEU A 277 10.98 -6.93 2.83
N ALA A 278 11.63 -5.94 3.46
CA ALA A 278 12.07 -5.98 4.86
C ALA A 278 10.93 -5.82 5.87
N GLY A 279 9.67 -5.79 5.43
CA GLY A 279 8.52 -5.79 6.33
C GLY A 279 8.14 -4.42 6.91
N VAL A 280 8.58 -3.33 6.30
CA VAL A 280 8.25 -1.96 6.72
C VAL A 280 6.78 -1.66 6.40
N ASP A 281 5.99 -1.30 7.41
CA ASP A 281 4.59 -0.87 7.26
C ASP A 281 4.48 0.60 6.88
N ILE A 282 5.40 1.45 7.39
CA ILE A 282 5.45 2.89 7.15
C ILE A 282 6.88 3.30 6.79
N SER A 283 7.10 3.67 5.54
CA SER A 283 8.43 4.07 5.04
C SER A 283 8.60 5.58 5.08
N VAL A 284 9.47 6.08 5.95
CA VAL A 284 9.82 7.50 6.02
C VAL A 284 10.92 7.82 5.01
N PHE A 285 10.72 8.85 4.19
CA PHE A 285 11.69 9.34 3.21
C PHE A 285 11.63 10.88 3.10
N PRO A 286 12.69 11.54 2.60
CA PRO A 286 12.69 12.98 2.43
C PRO A 286 11.61 13.45 1.44
N ASN A 287 10.86 14.50 1.81
CA ASN A 287 9.87 15.12 0.93
C ASN A 287 10.51 16.05 -0.11
N VAL A 288 9.80 16.29 -1.22
CA VAL A 288 10.15 17.29 -2.22
C VAL A 288 10.18 18.69 -1.59
N GLY A 289 11.15 19.51 -1.99
CA GLY A 289 11.29 20.89 -1.46
C GLY A 289 11.77 20.99 -0.01
N GLY A 290 12.07 19.87 0.64
CA GLY A 290 12.61 19.82 1.99
C GLY A 290 14.11 20.14 2.06
N ARG A 291 14.74 19.87 3.22
CA ARG A 291 16.17 20.08 3.44
C ARG A 291 17.09 19.16 2.62
N PHE A 292 16.55 18.10 2.08
CA PHE A 292 17.25 17.10 1.28
C PHE A 292 16.74 17.16 -0.15
N ALA A 293 17.65 16.97 -1.11
CA ALA A 293 17.37 17.15 -2.53
C ALA A 293 16.70 15.91 -3.14
N PHE A 294 15.42 15.71 -2.86
CA PHE A 294 14.59 14.72 -3.54
C PHE A 294 13.66 15.43 -4.52
N SER A 295 13.61 14.94 -5.75
CA SER A 295 12.69 15.43 -6.77
C SER A 295 11.27 14.92 -6.57
N GLU A 296 10.30 15.58 -7.18
CA GLU A 296 8.91 15.11 -7.18
C GLU A 296 8.79 13.73 -7.88
N VAL A 297 9.55 13.51 -8.94
CA VAL A 297 9.58 12.23 -9.66
C VAL A 297 10.03 11.11 -8.73
N GLU A 298 11.12 11.28 -7.98
CA GLU A 298 11.62 10.29 -7.04
C GLU A 298 10.63 10.02 -5.91
N THR A 299 10.04 11.06 -5.31
CA THR A 299 9.10 10.88 -4.20
C THR A 299 7.79 10.21 -4.63
N ARG A 300 7.31 10.50 -5.85
CA ARG A 300 6.18 9.78 -6.47
C ARG A 300 6.54 8.33 -6.76
N ALA A 301 7.72 8.05 -7.31
CA ALA A 301 8.19 6.70 -7.60
C ALA A 301 8.32 5.85 -6.32
N ILE A 302 8.88 6.39 -5.22
CA ILE A 302 8.91 5.73 -3.91
C ILE A 302 7.49 5.36 -3.46
N SER A 303 6.57 6.33 -3.50
CA SER A 303 5.19 6.16 -3.05
C SER A 303 4.43 5.13 -3.89
N GLN A 304 4.66 5.12 -5.20
CA GLN A 304 4.09 4.14 -6.10
C GLN A 304 4.65 2.74 -5.83
N ARG A 305 5.97 2.60 -5.63
CA ARG A 305 6.63 1.32 -5.36
C ARG A 305 6.18 0.68 -4.05
N LEU A 306 5.86 1.49 -3.03
CA LEU A 306 5.29 1.02 -1.76
C LEU A 306 3.87 0.46 -1.92
N ARG A 307 3.07 1.01 -2.83
CA ARG A 307 1.63 0.70 -2.97
C ARG A 307 1.28 -0.21 -4.14
N GLN A 308 2.11 -0.24 -5.19
CA GLN A 308 1.81 -1.06 -6.37
C GLN A 308 1.61 -2.55 -6.00
N PRO A 309 0.76 -3.29 -6.73
CA PRO A 309 0.60 -4.72 -6.51
C PRO A 309 1.94 -5.44 -6.57
N LEU A 310 2.22 -6.28 -5.57
CA LEU A 310 3.38 -7.15 -5.52
C LEU A 310 2.91 -8.48 -4.93
N ALA A 311 2.97 -9.52 -5.72
CA ALA A 311 2.33 -10.80 -5.40
C ALA A 311 2.70 -11.33 -4.00
N GLY A 312 1.70 -11.51 -3.14
CA GLY A 312 1.88 -12.02 -1.78
C GLY A 312 2.47 -11.02 -0.77
N ILE A 313 2.83 -9.81 -1.18
CA ILE A 313 3.45 -8.79 -0.31
C ILE A 313 2.47 -7.62 -0.12
N ALA A 314 2.06 -7.37 1.12
CA ALA A 314 1.18 -6.26 1.45
C ALA A 314 1.76 -4.90 1.05
N ALA A 315 0.89 -3.94 0.71
CA ALA A 315 1.28 -2.55 0.48
C ALA A 315 1.69 -1.84 1.78
N ALA A 316 2.59 -0.86 1.69
CA ALA A 316 3.07 -0.06 2.80
C ALA A 316 2.75 1.42 2.62
N LEU A 317 2.64 2.15 3.72
CA LEU A 317 2.35 3.58 3.73
C LEU A 317 3.60 4.42 3.40
N PRO A 318 3.58 5.25 2.34
CA PRO A 318 4.59 6.27 2.15
C PRO A 318 4.44 7.36 3.22
N CYS A 319 5.57 7.76 3.79
CA CYS A 319 5.64 8.79 4.82
C CYS A 319 6.67 9.87 4.43
N PRO A 320 6.32 10.80 3.52
CA PRO A 320 7.18 11.93 3.21
C PRO A 320 7.43 12.76 4.46
N ALA A 321 8.67 13.22 4.66
CA ALA A 321 9.09 13.92 5.86
C ALA A 321 10.04 15.08 5.56
N GLY A 322 9.87 16.17 6.32
CA GLY A 322 10.73 17.36 6.27
C GLY A 322 10.30 18.40 5.26
N GLY A 323 10.42 19.66 5.64
CA GLY A 323 10.14 20.82 4.78
C GLY A 323 8.66 21.05 4.44
N MET A 324 7.72 20.46 5.18
CA MET A 324 6.29 20.60 4.91
C MET A 324 5.67 21.62 5.85
N ALA A 325 4.95 22.59 5.31
CA ALA A 325 4.18 23.58 6.04
C ALA A 325 2.67 23.34 5.92
N TYR A 326 1.91 24.15 6.66
CA TYR A 326 0.44 24.10 6.61
C TYR A 326 -0.12 24.33 5.20
N ASP A 327 0.49 25.24 4.45
CA ASP A 327 0.03 25.60 3.11
C ASP A 327 0.41 24.56 2.05
N ASP A 328 1.35 23.65 2.33
CA ASP A 328 1.77 22.58 1.41
C ASP A 328 0.81 21.38 1.42
N LEU A 329 -0.08 21.27 2.41
CA LEU A 329 -0.98 20.12 2.58
C LEU A 329 -1.80 19.80 1.33
N PRO A 330 -2.40 20.76 0.60
CA PRO A 330 -3.13 20.47 -0.63
C PRO A 330 -2.25 19.80 -1.70
N ALA A 331 -1.06 20.34 -1.98
CA ALA A 331 -0.13 19.78 -2.95
C ALA A 331 0.37 18.39 -2.54
N MET A 332 0.61 18.19 -1.24
CA MET A 332 0.93 16.86 -0.69
C MET A 332 -0.21 15.86 -0.92
N GLY A 333 -1.46 16.27 -0.71
CA GLY A 333 -2.63 15.44 -0.95
C GLY A 333 -2.77 15.04 -2.42
N GLU A 334 -2.36 15.90 -3.36
CA GLU A 334 -2.30 15.58 -4.79
C GLU A 334 -1.16 14.63 -5.14
N THR A 335 0.00 14.83 -4.52
CA THR A 335 1.19 14.04 -4.79
C THR A 335 1.07 12.63 -4.22
N TYR A 336 0.61 12.50 -2.96
CA TYR A 336 0.69 11.24 -2.22
C TYR A 336 -0.64 10.51 -2.05
N GLY A 337 -1.77 11.22 -2.15
CA GLY A 337 -3.11 10.64 -2.01
C GLY A 337 -3.46 10.25 -0.57
N ALA A 338 -4.61 9.60 -0.40
CA ALA A 338 -5.13 9.20 0.92
C ALA A 338 -4.24 8.17 1.63
N ASP A 339 -3.70 7.19 0.88
CA ASP A 339 -2.85 6.14 1.46
C ASP A 339 -1.41 6.62 1.67
N SER A 340 -1.27 7.57 2.61
CA SER A 340 0.00 8.18 2.99
C SER A 340 -0.02 8.68 4.44
N VAL A 341 1.17 8.98 4.98
CA VAL A 341 1.35 9.58 6.30
C VAL A 341 2.03 10.93 6.14
N PHE A 342 1.39 12.00 6.54
CA PHE A 342 1.95 13.35 6.53
C PHE A 342 2.68 13.62 7.83
N LEU A 343 4.01 13.52 7.81
CA LEU A 343 4.86 13.71 8.99
C LEU A 343 5.27 15.17 9.16
N LEU A 344 4.53 15.89 9.98
CA LEU A 344 4.64 17.32 10.24
C LEU A 344 5.33 17.55 11.60
N GLY A 345 6.59 17.93 11.59
CA GLY A 345 7.36 18.18 12.82
C GLY A 345 7.40 19.66 13.20
N GLY A 346 8.44 20.38 12.75
CA GLY A 346 8.68 21.78 13.11
C GLY A 346 7.54 22.73 12.74
N SER A 347 6.90 22.54 11.59
CA SER A 347 5.79 23.39 11.12
C SER A 347 4.58 23.35 12.05
N LEU A 348 4.22 22.18 12.55
CA LEU A 348 3.15 22.04 13.54
C LEU A 348 3.52 22.75 14.86
N LEU A 349 4.78 22.62 15.29
CA LEU A 349 5.27 23.30 16.49
C LEU A 349 5.36 24.83 16.33
N GLN A 350 5.56 25.34 15.13
CA GLN A 350 5.62 26.77 14.81
C GLN A 350 4.25 27.41 14.61
N TYR A 351 3.25 26.63 14.19
CA TYR A 351 1.92 27.10 13.83
C TYR A 351 1.19 27.77 15.02
N SER A 352 1.21 27.13 16.19
CA SER A 352 0.60 27.68 17.41
C SER A 352 1.31 27.18 18.67
N PRO A 353 1.42 28.01 19.73
CA PRO A 353 1.83 27.54 21.06
C PRO A 353 0.90 26.46 21.62
N ASP A 354 -0.39 26.54 21.32
CA ASP A 354 -1.36 25.51 21.66
C ASP A 354 -1.27 24.36 20.63
N ARG A 355 -0.67 23.25 21.05
CA ARG A 355 -0.42 22.07 20.19
C ARG A 355 -1.69 21.34 19.79
N LYS A 356 -2.73 21.41 20.64
CA LYS A 356 -4.03 20.84 20.32
C LYS A 356 -4.70 21.63 19.19
N LEU A 357 -4.76 22.96 19.31
CA LEU A 357 -5.30 23.82 18.25
C LEU A 357 -4.50 23.72 16.95
N ALA A 358 -3.17 23.66 17.02
CA ALA A 358 -2.34 23.41 15.84
C ALA A 358 -2.71 22.11 15.14
N THR A 359 -2.83 21.01 15.91
CA THR A 359 -3.18 19.70 15.36
C THR A 359 -4.57 19.69 14.72
N MET A 360 -5.55 20.31 15.39
CA MET A 360 -6.90 20.46 14.84
C MET A 360 -6.89 21.21 13.51
N ALA A 361 -6.18 22.33 13.41
CA ALA A 361 -6.11 23.11 12.18
C ALA A 361 -5.51 22.30 11.01
N PHE A 362 -4.42 21.56 11.26
CA PHE A 362 -3.81 20.69 10.23
C PHE A 362 -4.74 19.55 9.81
N LYS A 363 -5.41 18.92 10.80
CA LYS A 363 -6.38 17.86 10.53
C LYS A 363 -7.56 18.38 9.70
N ASP A 364 -8.13 19.52 10.10
CA ASP A 364 -9.26 20.12 9.39
C ASP A 364 -8.90 20.47 7.94
N LYS A 365 -7.70 21.00 7.71
CA LYS A 365 -7.21 21.25 6.33
C LYS A 365 -7.09 19.98 5.50
N ILE A 366 -6.62 18.89 6.10
CA ILE A 366 -6.58 17.58 5.43
C ILE A 366 -8.01 17.09 5.15
N LEU A 367 -8.90 17.16 6.13
CA LEU A 367 -10.29 16.75 5.97
C LEU A 367 -10.98 17.54 4.85
N GLN A 368 -10.90 18.87 4.87
CA GLN A 368 -11.47 19.72 3.81
C GLN A 368 -11.03 19.28 2.42
N GLN A 369 -9.75 19.03 2.21
CA GLN A 369 -9.23 18.61 0.91
C GLN A 369 -9.78 17.25 0.46
N PHE A 370 -9.96 16.31 1.38
CA PHE A 370 -10.40 14.95 1.05
C PHE A 370 -11.92 14.82 1.09
N GLU A 371 -12.64 15.63 1.88
CA GLU A 371 -14.10 15.80 1.84
C GLU A 371 -14.53 16.58 0.59
N GLU A 372 -13.85 17.67 0.22
CA GLU A 372 -14.09 18.38 -1.03
C GLU A 372 -13.84 17.47 -2.25
N ARG A 373 -12.90 16.55 -2.18
CA ARG A 373 -12.71 15.52 -3.22
C ARG A 373 -13.84 14.49 -3.25
N LEU A 374 -14.44 14.19 -2.12
CA LEU A 374 -15.65 13.37 -2.04
C LEU A 374 -16.84 14.16 -2.57
N VAL A 375 -17.06 15.40 -2.12
CA VAL A 375 -18.12 16.31 -2.56
C VAL A 375 -17.91 16.73 -4.02
N SER A 376 -16.70 17.06 -4.48
CA SER A 376 -16.45 17.36 -5.90
C SER A 376 -16.55 16.11 -6.79
N ARG A 377 -16.43 14.92 -6.25
CA ARG A 377 -16.85 13.69 -6.91
C ARG A 377 -18.37 13.57 -6.96
N GLU A 378 -19.09 14.08 -5.96
CA GLU A 378 -20.54 14.18 -5.90
C GLU A 378 -21.08 15.33 -6.78
N ASP A 379 -20.42 16.52 -6.76
CA ASP A 379 -20.78 17.68 -7.60
C ASP A 379 -20.41 17.49 -9.08
N ALA A 380 -19.37 16.74 -9.40
CA ALA A 380 -19.10 16.29 -10.78
C ALA A 380 -20.24 15.40 -11.31
N THR A 381 -21.07 14.87 -10.40
CA THR A 381 -22.32 14.18 -10.71
C THR A 381 -23.46 15.17 -11.05
N ALA A 382 -23.47 16.34 -10.45
CA ALA A 382 -24.49 17.37 -10.67
C ALA A 382 -24.22 18.29 -11.89
N LEU A 383 -22.94 18.41 -12.32
CA LEU A 383 -22.52 19.29 -13.42
C LEU A 383 -22.39 18.62 -14.79
N SER A 384 -22.79 17.36 -14.95
CA SER A 384 -22.68 16.62 -16.22
C SER A 384 -23.76 16.93 -17.26
N SER A 385 -24.33 18.13 -17.26
CA SER A 385 -25.13 18.63 -18.38
C SER A 385 -24.35 19.49 -19.40
N CYS A 386 -23.01 19.58 -19.28
CA CYS A 386 -22.13 20.24 -20.24
C CYS A 386 -21.06 19.30 -20.78
N GLU A 387 -20.94 19.28 -22.08
CA GLU A 387 -20.12 18.48 -22.98
C GLU A 387 -18.72 18.08 -22.46
N VAL A 388 -18.53 16.78 -22.17
CA VAL A 388 -17.23 16.16 -21.84
C VAL A 388 -16.64 15.53 -23.11
N GLY A 389 -15.43 15.92 -23.46
CA GLY A 389 -14.71 15.41 -24.62
C GLY A 389 -14.43 13.90 -24.59
N THR A 390 -14.20 13.31 -25.77
CA THR A 390 -14.10 11.85 -26.02
C THR A 390 -13.05 11.11 -25.16
N SER A 391 -11.98 11.75 -24.71
CA SER A 391 -10.94 11.10 -23.87
C SER A 391 -11.36 10.89 -22.41
N GLN A 392 -12.23 11.74 -21.88
CA GLN A 392 -12.76 11.56 -20.51
C GLN A 392 -13.88 10.49 -20.44
N ARG A 393 -14.61 10.27 -21.55
CA ARG A 393 -15.59 9.17 -21.61
C ARG A 393 -14.94 7.78 -21.50
N GLN A 394 -13.74 7.61 -22.04
CA GLN A 394 -13.03 6.33 -21.99
C GLN A 394 -12.49 6.01 -20.58
N GLN A 395 -12.10 7.02 -19.79
CA GLN A 395 -11.71 6.86 -18.39
C GLN A 395 -12.89 6.53 -17.46
N LEU A 396 -14.09 7.05 -17.74
CA LEU A 396 -15.31 6.74 -17.01
C LEU A 396 -15.86 5.31 -17.28
N GLN A 397 -15.48 4.68 -18.39
CA GLN A 397 -15.85 3.29 -18.69
C GLN A 397 -15.17 2.25 -17.81
N ASN A 398 -13.98 2.53 -17.28
CA ASN A 398 -13.18 1.59 -16.48
C ASN A 398 -13.39 1.73 -14.95
N TYR A 399 -14.11 2.76 -14.51
CA TYR A 399 -14.38 3.01 -13.09
C TYR A 399 -15.81 3.48 -12.90
N LEU A 400 -16.56 2.74 -12.09
CA LEU A 400 -17.96 3.02 -11.77
C LEU A 400 -18.06 3.36 -10.26
N PRO A 401 -17.96 4.63 -9.88
CA PRO A 401 -18.16 5.03 -8.50
C PRO A 401 -19.59 4.78 -8.07
N ALA A 402 -19.77 4.29 -6.85
CA ALA A 402 -21.08 4.05 -6.24
C ALA A 402 -21.18 4.77 -4.90
N LEU A 403 -22.34 5.31 -4.60
CA LEU A 403 -22.72 5.80 -3.30
C LEU A 403 -24.05 5.13 -2.91
N ASP A 404 -24.08 4.47 -1.77
CA ASP A 404 -25.26 3.71 -1.27
C ASP A 404 -25.95 2.84 -2.34
N PHE A 405 -25.15 2.10 -3.12
CA PHE A 405 -25.59 1.24 -4.23
C PHE A 405 -26.24 1.97 -5.42
N GLU A 406 -25.98 3.26 -5.58
CA GLU A 406 -26.28 4.03 -6.78
C GLU A 406 -24.99 4.32 -7.57
N TRP A 407 -24.96 4.00 -8.86
CA TRP A 407 -23.78 4.16 -9.73
C TRP A 407 -23.95 5.30 -10.70
N GLN A 408 -22.94 6.15 -10.79
CA GLN A 408 -22.94 7.28 -11.69
C GLN A 408 -23.12 6.84 -13.15
N GLY A 409 -24.10 7.43 -13.83
CA GLY A 409 -24.39 7.13 -15.24
C GLY A 409 -25.01 5.75 -15.50
N ARG A 410 -25.45 5.07 -14.44
CA ARG A 410 -26.15 3.77 -14.54
C ARG A 410 -27.57 3.91 -13.95
N PRO A 411 -28.57 4.22 -14.78
CA PRO A 411 -29.93 4.39 -14.29
C PRO A 411 -30.51 3.05 -13.81
N VAL A 412 -31.37 3.12 -12.81
CA VAL A 412 -32.21 2.00 -12.41
C VAL A 412 -33.19 1.70 -13.54
N VAL A 413 -33.29 0.46 -13.94
CA VAL A 413 -34.18 -0.02 -15.01
C VAL A 413 -35.17 -1.05 -14.46
N ALA A 414 -36.27 -1.23 -15.18
CA ALA A 414 -37.24 -2.26 -14.83
C ALA A 414 -36.61 -3.65 -14.87
N TYR A 415 -37.01 -4.51 -13.93
CA TYR A 415 -36.46 -5.86 -13.80
C TYR A 415 -36.62 -6.68 -15.07
N LYS A 416 -37.83 -6.70 -15.64
CA LYS A 416 -38.17 -7.32 -16.94
C LYS A 416 -39.18 -6.45 -17.72
N LYS A 417 -39.17 -6.56 -19.06
CA LYS A 417 -40.07 -5.80 -19.93
C LYS A 417 -41.42 -6.48 -20.18
N ASP A 418 -41.46 -7.82 -20.12
CA ASP A 418 -42.65 -8.61 -20.41
C ASP A 418 -43.16 -9.32 -19.14
N GLN A 419 -44.48 -9.34 -18.98
CA GLN A 419 -45.20 -9.82 -17.80
C GLN A 419 -45.43 -11.36 -17.80
N GLU A 420 -44.64 -12.13 -18.56
CA GLU A 420 -44.82 -13.58 -18.65
C GLU A 420 -44.46 -14.34 -17.36
N LEU A 421 -43.62 -13.77 -16.49
CA LEU A 421 -43.21 -14.37 -15.23
C LEU A 421 -43.49 -13.44 -14.05
N PRO A 422 -44.20 -13.89 -13.00
CA PRO A 422 -44.56 -13.03 -11.87
C PRO A 422 -43.30 -12.64 -11.06
N PHE A 423 -43.17 -11.37 -10.73
CA PHE A 423 -42.19 -10.77 -9.84
C PHE A 423 -42.81 -9.53 -9.17
N THR A 424 -42.25 -9.09 -8.05
CA THR A 424 -42.70 -7.88 -7.38
C THR A 424 -41.59 -7.14 -6.64
N ASN A 425 -41.67 -5.81 -6.56
CA ASN A 425 -40.79 -4.95 -5.76
C ASN A 425 -39.30 -5.20 -5.96
N ILE A 426 -38.85 -5.42 -7.21
CA ILE A 426 -37.45 -5.63 -7.58
C ILE A 426 -37.00 -4.62 -8.63
N LYS A 427 -35.83 -4.03 -8.41
CA LYS A 427 -35.16 -3.08 -9.30
C LYS A 427 -33.88 -3.69 -9.82
N ARG A 428 -33.38 -3.19 -10.94
CA ARG A 428 -32.13 -3.61 -11.56
C ARG A 428 -31.30 -2.42 -12.03
N THR A 429 -30.00 -2.47 -11.81
CA THR A 429 -29.02 -1.55 -12.40
C THR A 429 -28.02 -2.35 -13.22
N GLU A 430 -27.83 -1.99 -14.49
CA GLU A 430 -26.86 -2.64 -15.39
C GLU A 430 -25.51 -1.95 -15.26
N LEU A 431 -24.53 -2.62 -14.65
CA LEU A 431 -23.23 -2.03 -14.31
C LEU A 431 -22.21 -2.18 -15.45
N ILE A 432 -21.99 -3.40 -15.94
CA ILE A 432 -21.03 -3.72 -17.00
C ILE A 432 -21.69 -4.67 -18.01
N GLY A 433 -21.30 -4.57 -19.29
CA GLY A 433 -21.74 -5.45 -20.37
C GLY A 433 -22.74 -4.80 -21.33
N LYS A 434 -23.47 -3.78 -20.94
CA LYS A 434 -24.49 -3.11 -21.77
C LYS A 434 -24.12 -1.70 -22.25
N GLN A 435 -22.93 -1.21 -21.89
CA GLN A 435 -22.49 0.16 -22.19
C GLN A 435 -21.35 0.21 -23.22
N GLY A 436 -21.09 -0.90 -23.92
CA GLY A 436 -20.04 -0.99 -24.94
C GLY A 436 -18.72 -1.60 -24.43
N GLU A 437 -18.69 -2.11 -23.19
CA GLU A 437 -17.54 -2.79 -22.64
C GLU A 437 -17.23 -4.08 -23.42
N ALA A 438 -15.95 -4.33 -23.71
CA ALA A 438 -15.48 -5.53 -24.39
C ALA A 438 -15.33 -6.69 -23.39
N CYS A 439 -16.44 -7.28 -22.95
CA CYS A 439 -16.45 -8.41 -22.01
C CYS A 439 -17.48 -9.47 -22.47
N SER A 440 -17.30 -10.71 -22.04
CA SER A 440 -18.19 -11.84 -22.34
C SER A 440 -19.33 -12.01 -21.32
N PHE A 441 -19.39 -11.18 -20.29
CA PHE A 441 -20.37 -11.25 -19.22
C PHE A 441 -21.11 -9.92 -19.01
N ASP A 442 -22.28 -9.98 -18.38
CA ASP A 442 -22.98 -8.83 -17.82
C ASP A 442 -22.87 -8.84 -16.29
N LEU A 443 -22.49 -7.72 -15.68
CA LEU A 443 -22.57 -7.48 -14.25
C LEU A 443 -23.75 -6.56 -13.97
N ARG A 444 -24.66 -7.02 -13.12
CA ARG A 444 -25.89 -6.31 -12.76
C ARG A 444 -26.02 -6.26 -11.24
N TYR A 445 -26.65 -5.22 -10.74
CA TYR A 445 -27.04 -5.09 -9.34
C TYR A 445 -28.58 -5.09 -9.24
N PHE A 446 -29.10 -5.76 -8.24
CA PHE A 446 -30.52 -5.86 -7.96
C PHE A 446 -30.82 -5.44 -6.53
N GLU A 447 -31.98 -4.83 -6.34
CA GLU A 447 -32.58 -4.60 -5.03
C GLU A 447 -33.99 -5.17 -5.00
N ILE A 448 -34.30 -5.89 -3.93
CA ILE A 448 -35.61 -6.42 -3.62
C ILE A 448 -36.09 -5.73 -2.34
N GLU A 449 -37.20 -5.00 -2.41
CA GLU A 449 -37.80 -4.37 -1.24
C GLU A 449 -38.48 -5.42 -0.35
N PRO A 450 -38.82 -5.10 0.92
CA PRO A 450 -39.52 -6.00 1.81
C PRO A 450 -40.78 -6.59 1.18
N GLY A 451 -40.94 -7.94 1.26
CA GLY A 451 -42.04 -8.68 0.63
C GLY A 451 -41.92 -8.86 -0.89
N GLY A 452 -40.82 -8.39 -1.48
CA GLY A 452 -40.56 -8.55 -2.91
C GLY A 452 -39.89 -9.87 -3.27
N TYR A 453 -39.94 -10.22 -4.56
CA TYR A 453 -39.29 -11.42 -5.09
C TYR A 453 -39.00 -11.31 -6.59
N SER A 454 -37.96 -12.07 -7.05
CA SER A 454 -37.68 -12.27 -8.47
C SER A 454 -38.62 -13.32 -9.09
N SER A 455 -38.65 -13.41 -10.42
CA SER A 455 -39.37 -14.53 -11.08
C SER A 455 -38.79 -15.88 -10.62
N LEU A 456 -39.67 -16.87 -10.51
CA LEU A 456 -39.27 -18.28 -10.38
C LEU A 456 -38.98 -18.81 -11.79
N GLU A 457 -37.71 -19.14 -12.06
CA GLU A 457 -37.27 -19.44 -13.42
C GLU A 457 -36.13 -20.45 -13.48
N ARG A 458 -35.90 -20.97 -14.66
CA ARG A 458 -34.71 -21.74 -15.05
C ARG A 458 -34.24 -21.35 -16.45
N HIS A 459 -32.96 -21.50 -16.74
CA HIS A 459 -32.35 -21.22 -18.04
C HIS A 459 -31.04 -21.99 -18.22
N GLN A 460 -30.50 -22.05 -19.43
CA GLN A 460 -29.29 -22.85 -19.73
C GLN A 460 -27.99 -22.18 -19.29
N HIS A 461 -27.96 -20.87 -19.14
CA HIS A 461 -26.78 -20.17 -18.64
C HIS A 461 -26.68 -20.23 -17.11
N SER A 462 -25.45 -20.14 -16.60
CA SER A 462 -25.17 -20.08 -15.16
C SER A 462 -25.19 -18.65 -14.63
N HIS A 463 -25.41 -18.50 -13.33
CA HIS A 463 -25.26 -17.24 -12.61
C HIS A 463 -24.29 -17.35 -11.44
N VAL A 464 -23.58 -16.25 -11.14
CA VAL A 464 -22.99 -16.02 -9.82
C VAL A 464 -23.74 -14.89 -9.16
N ILE A 465 -24.29 -15.14 -7.98
CA ILE A 465 -24.97 -14.16 -7.14
C ILE A 465 -24.09 -13.87 -5.93
N ILE A 466 -23.87 -12.58 -5.65
CA ILE A 466 -23.07 -12.12 -4.51
C ILE A 466 -23.95 -11.20 -3.68
N GLY A 467 -24.19 -11.53 -2.42
CA GLY A 467 -24.90 -10.66 -1.49
C GLY A 467 -24.13 -9.36 -1.27
N ALA A 468 -24.84 -8.23 -1.20
CA ALA A 468 -24.23 -6.92 -1.09
C ALA A 468 -24.85 -6.04 0.01
N ARG A 469 -26.13 -6.18 0.27
CA ARG A 469 -26.88 -5.35 1.22
C ARG A 469 -28.04 -6.13 1.83
N GLY A 470 -28.23 -6.01 3.13
CA GLY A 470 -29.31 -6.70 3.83
C GLY A 470 -29.18 -8.23 3.74
N GLN A 471 -30.32 -8.90 3.81
CA GLN A 471 -30.39 -10.35 3.80
C GLN A 471 -31.63 -10.80 3.03
N GLY A 472 -31.53 -11.87 2.23
CA GLY A 472 -32.64 -12.45 1.50
C GLY A 472 -32.59 -13.97 1.41
N GLU A 473 -33.65 -14.56 0.91
CA GLU A 473 -33.77 -15.98 0.66
C GLU A 473 -33.50 -16.30 -0.82
N VAL A 474 -32.70 -17.31 -1.09
CA VAL A 474 -32.46 -17.85 -2.43
C VAL A 474 -32.95 -19.29 -2.48
N LEU A 475 -34.02 -19.50 -3.21
CA LEU A 475 -34.53 -20.83 -3.53
C LEU A 475 -33.73 -21.42 -4.68
N LEU A 476 -33.10 -22.59 -4.49
CA LEU A 476 -32.42 -23.40 -5.49
C LEU A 476 -33.01 -24.79 -5.53
N ALA A 477 -33.65 -25.15 -6.64
CA ALA A 477 -34.46 -26.36 -6.76
C ALA A 477 -35.50 -26.43 -5.62
N GLU A 478 -35.33 -27.32 -4.65
CA GLU A 478 -36.26 -27.50 -3.51
C GLU A 478 -35.67 -26.99 -2.18
N GLN A 479 -34.48 -26.36 -2.21
CA GLN A 479 -33.80 -25.91 -0.99
C GLN A 479 -33.68 -24.39 -0.95
N SER A 480 -33.95 -23.81 0.21
CA SER A 480 -33.78 -22.40 0.48
C SER A 480 -32.50 -22.10 1.24
N TYR A 481 -31.79 -21.07 0.83
CA TYR A 481 -30.57 -20.58 1.43
C TYR A 481 -30.74 -19.13 1.83
N CYS A 482 -30.24 -18.76 2.99
CA CYS A 482 -30.14 -17.38 3.40
C CYS A 482 -28.88 -16.77 2.78
N LEU A 483 -29.00 -15.64 2.08
CA LEU A 483 -27.88 -14.92 1.47
C LEU A 483 -27.73 -13.56 2.14
N SER A 484 -26.61 -13.35 2.78
CA SER A 484 -26.19 -12.09 3.42
C SER A 484 -25.12 -11.39 2.58
N ALA A 485 -24.72 -10.18 2.98
CA ALA A 485 -23.59 -9.48 2.35
C ALA A 485 -22.32 -10.36 2.37
N ASP A 486 -21.57 -10.35 1.26
CA ASP A 486 -20.35 -11.14 1.00
C ASP A 486 -20.56 -12.65 0.79
N ASP A 487 -21.75 -13.20 0.99
CA ASP A 487 -22.05 -14.56 0.61
C ASP A 487 -22.13 -14.72 -0.92
N VAL A 488 -21.69 -15.88 -1.43
CA VAL A 488 -21.69 -16.19 -2.85
C VAL A 488 -22.49 -17.45 -3.14
N ILE A 489 -23.42 -17.37 -4.10
CA ILE A 489 -24.16 -18.52 -4.61
C ILE A 489 -23.89 -18.70 -6.09
N TYR A 490 -23.59 -19.94 -6.49
CA TYR A 490 -23.50 -20.34 -7.88
C TYR A 490 -24.75 -21.11 -8.30
N ILE A 491 -25.47 -20.56 -9.27
CA ILE A 491 -26.67 -21.18 -9.86
C ILE A 491 -26.27 -21.89 -11.14
N GLN A 492 -26.37 -23.22 -11.11
CA GLN A 492 -26.01 -24.08 -12.24
C GLN A 492 -26.98 -23.93 -13.43
N PRO A 493 -26.55 -24.27 -14.66
CA PRO A 493 -27.45 -24.35 -15.81
C PRO A 493 -28.68 -25.23 -15.52
N ASN A 494 -29.86 -24.76 -15.96
CA ASN A 494 -31.16 -25.41 -15.80
C ASN A 494 -31.66 -25.60 -14.35
N MET A 495 -30.98 -25.03 -13.37
CA MET A 495 -31.44 -25.04 -11.97
C MET A 495 -32.61 -24.07 -11.76
N MET A 496 -33.71 -24.55 -11.24
CA MET A 496 -34.83 -23.72 -10.82
C MET A 496 -34.41 -22.82 -9.67
N HIS A 497 -34.66 -21.51 -9.76
CA HIS A 497 -34.26 -20.57 -8.73
C HIS A 497 -35.18 -19.36 -8.62
N GLN A 498 -35.20 -18.77 -7.43
CA GLN A 498 -35.91 -17.53 -7.12
C GLN A 498 -35.20 -16.83 -5.96
N LEU A 499 -35.15 -15.49 -5.98
CA LEU A 499 -34.66 -14.68 -4.87
C LEU A 499 -35.83 -13.94 -4.24
N ARG A 500 -35.91 -13.92 -2.90
CA ARG A 500 -36.98 -13.30 -2.13
C ARG A 500 -36.43 -12.45 -1.00
N ASN A 501 -37.18 -11.41 -0.64
CA ASN A 501 -36.90 -10.63 0.55
C ASN A 501 -38.08 -10.76 1.53
N GLU A 502 -37.93 -11.65 2.50
CA GLU A 502 -38.90 -11.84 3.60
C GLU A 502 -38.55 -11.00 4.84
N GLY A 503 -37.46 -10.20 4.78
CA GLY A 503 -37.03 -9.29 5.83
C GLY A 503 -37.73 -7.94 5.80
N ASP A 504 -37.29 -7.05 6.68
CA ASP A 504 -37.80 -5.67 6.86
C ASP A 504 -36.89 -4.59 6.23
N GLN A 505 -35.73 -4.99 5.68
CA GLN A 505 -34.76 -4.12 5.02
C GLN A 505 -34.61 -4.50 3.55
N ILE A 506 -34.07 -3.59 2.73
CA ILE A 506 -33.75 -3.87 1.33
C ILE A 506 -32.73 -4.99 1.24
N PHE A 507 -33.00 -6.00 0.43
CA PHE A 507 -32.04 -7.05 0.05
C PHE A 507 -31.41 -6.71 -1.29
N GLY A 508 -30.09 -6.44 -1.31
CA GLY A 508 -29.32 -6.09 -2.49
C GLY A 508 -28.27 -7.15 -2.82
N PHE A 509 -28.08 -7.45 -4.11
CA PHE A 509 -27.10 -8.43 -4.58
C PHE A 509 -26.58 -8.12 -5.98
N TYR A 510 -25.35 -8.53 -6.26
CA TYR A 510 -24.78 -8.55 -7.61
C TYR A 510 -25.12 -9.86 -8.31
N CYS A 511 -25.28 -9.79 -9.63
CA CYS A 511 -25.48 -10.94 -10.48
C CYS A 511 -24.55 -10.85 -11.69
N ILE A 512 -23.71 -11.87 -11.87
CA ILE A 512 -22.82 -12.03 -13.01
C ILE A 512 -23.37 -13.15 -13.88
N VAL A 513 -23.58 -12.86 -15.18
CA VAL A 513 -24.10 -13.84 -16.14
C VAL A 513 -23.42 -13.70 -17.49
N ASP A 514 -23.47 -14.71 -18.32
CA ASP A 514 -23.00 -14.66 -19.69
C ASP A 514 -23.73 -13.58 -20.50
N ARG A 515 -23.04 -12.89 -21.37
CA ARG A 515 -23.60 -11.85 -22.23
C ARG A 515 -24.50 -12.45 -23.31
N GLU A 516 -24.08 -13.55 -23.91
CA GLU A 516 -24.87 -14.36 -24.83
C GLU A 516 -25.60 -15.43 -24.02
N ARG A 517 -26.89 -15.25 -23.80
CA ARG A 517 -27.71 -16.13 -22.95
C ARG A 517 -29.08 -16.39 -23.55
N ASP A 518 -29.64 -17.53 -23.22
CA ASP A 518 -31.00 -17.92 -23.52
C ASP A 518 -32.01 -17.11 -22.70
N GLN A 519 -33.28 -17.09 -23.15
CA GLN A 519 -34.36 -16.48 -22.38
C GLN A 519 -34.81 -17.40 -21.24
N PRO A 520 -35.07 -16.85 -20.03
CA PRO A 520 -35.61 -17.64 -18.93
C PRO A 520 -36.96 -18.27 -19.25
N GLN A 521 -37.14 -19.51 -18.76
CA GLN A 521 -38.38 -20.26 -18.89
C GLN A 521 -39.09 -20.30 -17.54
N ALA A 522 -40.44 -20.18 -17.55
CA ALA A 522 -41.26 -20.42 -16.37
C ALA A 522 -41.16 -21.85 -15.91
N VAL A 523 -41.20 -22.08 -14.60
CA VAL A 523 -41.19 -23.40 -13.97
C VAL A 523 -42.55 -23.71 -13.38
#